data_bceb965db6169e34601325d0d4b38763
#
_entry.id   bceb965db6169e34601325d0d4b38763
#
_cell.length_a   1.000
_cell.length_b   1.000
_cell.length_c   1.000
_cell.angle_alpha   90.00
_cell.angle_beta   90.00
_cell.angle_gamma   90.00
#
_symmetry.space_group_name_H-M   'P 1'
#
loop_
_entity.id
_entity.type
_entity.pdbx_description
1 polymer ?
#
loop_
_entity_poly.entity_id
_entity_poly.type
_entity_poly.pdbx_seq_one_letter_code
_entity_poly.pdbx_strand_id
1 'polypeptide(L)'
;LAATRAAVEEGIIAGGGSAYIHVTTQLAELIDSLDGDEKIGARIVQKALEAPLFHIVTNAGLEGAVVINKVKESKVGVGFDAYNEEYVDMIQAGILDPVKVTRSALQNATSVSATLLTTESVVSTIKEPAPAMPAGADGGMGMM
;
A
#
# COMPACT_ATOMS: atom_id res chain seq x y z
N LEU A 1 2.01 6.06 -19.00
CA LEU A 1 1.77 5.10 -20.08
C LEU A 1 1.62 3.66 -19.59
N ALA A 2 2.49 3.15 -18.68
CA ALA A 2 2.39 1.78 -18.17
C ALA A 2 1.10 1.54 -17.39
N ALA A 3 0.73 2.45 -16.47
CA ALA A 3 -0.51 2.36 -15.70
C ALA A 3 -1.77 2.39 -16.59
N THR A 4 -1.76 3.23 -17.60
CA THR A 4 -2.88 3.31 -18.57
C THR A 4 -3.04 2.00 -19.35
N ARG A 5 -1.93 1.39 -19.76
CA ARG A 5 -1.97 0.07 -20.42
C ARG A 5 -2.51 -1.00 -19.49
N ALA A 6 -2.05 -1.05 -18.25
CA ALA A 6 -2.53 -1.98 -17.24
C ALA A 6 -4.04 -1.84 -16.97
N ALA A 7 -4.55 -0.59 -16.97
CA ALA A 7 -5.97 -0.32 -16.81
C ALA A 7 -6.80 -0.80 -18.01
N VAL A 8 -6.27 -0.68 -19.24
CA VAL A 8 -6.94 -1.19 -20.45
C VAL A 8 -6.98 -2.73 -20.44
N GLU A 9 -5.95 -3.38 -19.93
CA GLU A 9 -5.84 -4.85 -19.92
C GLU A 9 -6.79 -5.52 -18.92
N GLU A 10 -6.91 -5.00 -17.70
CA GLU A 10 -7.68 -5.65 -16.61
C GLU A 10 -8.74 -4.75 -15.96
N GLY A 11 -8.90 -3.51 -16.44
CA GLY A 11 -9.85 -2.57 -15.86
C GLY A 11 -9.30 -1.77 -14.70
N ILE A 12 -10.21 -1.04 -14.05
CA ILE A 12 -9.93 -0.11 -12.94
C ILE A 12 -10.77 -0.45 -11.72
N ILE A 13 -10.27 -0.05 -10.56
CA ILE A 13 -10.94 -0.16 -9.26
C ILE A 13 -10.82 1.15 -8.48
N ALA A 14 -11.56 1.26 -7.39
CA ALA A 14 -11.41 2.34 -6.42
C ALA A 14 -9.96 2.40 -5.92
N GLY A 15 -9.32 3.55 -6.08
CA GLY A 15 -7.92 3.76 -5.75
C GLY A 15 -7.68 4.07 -4.28
N GLY A 16 -6.47 4.55 -3.97
CA GLY A 16 -6.11 4.99 -2.63
C GLY A 16 -6.13 3.88 -1.57
N GLY A 17 -6.01 2.62 -1.96
CA GLY A 17 -6.10 1.48 -1.04
C GLY A 17 -7.52 1.07 -0.65
N SER A 18 -8.55 1.80 -1.09
CA SER A 18 -9.95 1.55 -0.72
C SER A 18 -10.46 0.19 -1.18
N ALA A 19 -10.04 -0.27 -2.37
CA ALA A 19 -10.41 -1.58 -2.89
C ALA A 19 -9.95 -2.72 -1.97
N TYR A 20 -8.76 -2.63 -1.39
CA TYR A 20 -8.28 -3.62 -0.42
C TYR A 20 -9.15 -3.67 0.84
N ILE A 21 -9.61 -2.51 1.34
CA ILE A 21 -10.47 -2.45 2.52
C ILE A 21 -11.80 -3.18 2.24
N HIS A 22 -12.41 -2.94 1.10
CA HIS A 22 -13.68 -3.60 0.75
C HIS A 22 -13.54 -5.11 0.58
N VAL A 23 -12.39 -5.60 0.10
CA VAL A 23 -12.10 -7.04 0.00
C VAL A 23 -11.96 -7.69 1.39
N THR A 24 -11.54 -6.96 2.43
CA THR A 24 -11.40 -7.54 3.78
C THR A 24 -12.71 -8.11 4.32
N THR A 25 -13.84 -7.54 3.93
CA THR A 25 -15.17 -8.02 4.33
C THR A 25 -15.48 -9.37 3.71
N GLN A 26 -15.13 -9.59 2.44
CA GLN A 26 -15.32 -10.86 1.74
C GLN A 26 -14.38 -11.95 2.28
N LEU A 27 -13.20 -11.58 2.74
CA LEU A 27 -12.26 -12.51 3.36
C LEU A 27 -12.76 -13.08 4.70
N ALA A 28 -13.69 -12.42 5.38
CA ALA A 28 -14.20 -12.87 6.67
C ALA A 28 -14.85 -14.26 6.55
N GLU A 29 -15.63 -14.51 5.51
CA GLU A 29 -16.27 -15.80 5.27
C GLU A 29 -15.23 -16.92 5.03
N LEU A 30 -14.19 -16.63 4.26
CA LEU A 30 -13.09 -17.56 4.03
C LEU A 30 -12.35 -17.85 5.35
N ILE A 31 -12.02 -16.81 6.12
CA ILE A 31 -11.32 -16.94 7.41
C ILE A 31 -12.12 -17.80 8.39
N ASP A 32 -13.44 -17.66 8.39
CA ASP A 32 -14.32 -18.44 9.28
C ASP A 32 -14.41 -19.91 8.87
N SER A 33 -14.16 -20.23 7.60
CA SER A 33 -14.07 -21.62 7.10
C SER A 33 -12.73 -22.31 7.36
N LEU A 34 -11.70 -21.57 7.81
CA LEU A 34 -10.37 -22.09 8.08
C LEU A 34 -10.18 -22.38 9.58
N ASP A 35 -9.29 -23.33 9.88
CA ASP A 35 -8.93 -23.72 11.24
C ASP A 35 -7.42 -23.58 11.50
N GLY A 36 -7.03 -23.56 12.79
CA GLY A 36 -5.64 -23.58 13.22
C GLY A 36 -4.76 -22.47 12.61
N ASP A 37 -3.59 -22.87 12.17
CA ASP A 37 -2.56 -21.93 11.65
C ASP A 37 -2.97 -21.28 10.32
N GLU A 38 -3.76 -21.95 9.50
CA GLU A 38 -4.27 -21.37 8.26
C GLU A 38 -5.20 -20.17 8.54
N LYS A 39 -6.05 -20.28 9.55
CA LYS A 39 -6.91 -19.18 10.01
C LYS A 39 -6.09 -17.99 10.51
N ILE A 40 -5.01 -18.27 11.26
CA ILE A 40 -4.10 -17.23 11.75
C ILE A 40 -3.41 -16.53 10.57
N GLY A 41 -2.88 -17.30 9.61
CA GLY A 41 -2.27 -16.76 8.40
C GLY A 41 -3.22 -15.86 7.59
N ALA A 42 -4.45 -16.30 7.40
CA ALA A 42 -5.47 -15.54 6.68
C ALA A 42 -5.82 -14.22 7.41
N ARG A 43 -5.87 -14.20 8.74
CA ARG A 43 -6.06 -12.98 9.54
C ARG A 43 -4.89 -12.00 9.41
N ILE A 44 -3.65 -12.52 9.32
CA ILE A 44 -2.47 -11.68 9.09
C ILE A 44 -2.58 -10.98 7.74
N VAL A 45 -2.97 -11.71 6.68
CA VAL A 45 -3.19 -11.13 5.35
C VAL A 45 -4.30 -10.09 5.39
N GLN A 46 -5.44 -10.41 6.02
CA GLN A 46 -6.56 -9.47 6.17
C GLN A 46 -6.10 -8.15 6.82
N LYS A 47 -5.30 -8.24 7.88
CA LYS A 47 -4.76 -7.05 8.56
C LYS A 47 -3.77 -6.28 7.67
N ALA A 48 -2.94 -6.98 6.89
CA ALA A 48 -1.98 -6.35 5.99
C ALA A 48 -2.66 -5.56 4.86
N LEU A 49 -3.85 -5.95 4.42
CA LEU A 49 -4.62 -5.23 3.39
C LEU A 49 -5.06 -3.83 3.82
N GLU A 50 -5.06 -3.53 5.12
CA GLU A 50 -5.36 -2.19 5.64
C GLU A 50 -4.18 -1.22 5.46
N ALA A 51 -2.97 -1.73 5.35
CA ALA A 51 -1.75 -0.92 5.39
C ALA A 51 -1.67 0.16 4.30
N PRO A 52 -2.05 -0.07 3.03
CA PRO A 52 -1.96 0.95 2.00
C PRO A 52 -2.77 2.21 2.34
N LEU A 53 -4.05 2.06 2.69
CA LEU A 53 -4.89 3.20 3.09
C LEU A 53 -4.39 3.82 4.40
N PHE A 54 -3.99 3.00 5.37
CA PHE A 54 -3.44 3.48 6.64
C PHE A 54 -2.27 4.45 6.42
N HIS A 55 -1.31 4.05 5.59
CA HIS A 55 -0.13 4.88 5.32
C HIS A 55 -0.47 6.15 4.53
N ILE A 56 -1.38 6.08 3.57
CA ILE A 56 -1.83 7.28 2.83
C ILE A 56 -2.42 8.30 3.81
N VAL A 57 -3.33 7.88 4.68
CA VAL A 57 -3.99 8.74 5.65
C VAL A 57 -3.01 9.30 6.69
N THR A 58 -2.13 8.45 7.21
CA THR A 58 -1.12 8.86 8.19
C THR A 58 -0.11 9.85 7.58
N ASN A 59 0.28 9.66 6.33
CA ASN A 59 1.16 10.61 5.62
C ASN A 59 0.48 11.97 5.38
N ALA A 60 -0.84 12.01 5.32
CA ALA A 60 -1.62 13.25 5.30
C ALA A 60 -1.77 13.89 6.69
N GLY A 61 -1.20 13.29 7.75
CA GLY A 61 -1.28 13.80 9.12
C GLY A 61 -2.56 13.42 9.88
N LEU A 62 -3.35 12.49 9.34
CA LEU A 62 -4.65 12.09 9.88
C LEU A 62 -4.58 10.71 10.57
N GLU A 63 -5.61 10.38 11.35
CA GLU A 63 -5.69 9.11 12.08
C GLU A 63 -6.17 7.96 11.17
N GLY A 64 -5.22 7.12 10.73
CA GLY A 64 -5.48 6.05 9.77
C GLY A 64 -6.52 5.03 10.22
N ALA A 65 -6.53 4.67 11.51
CA ALA A 65 -7.47 3.68 12.03
C ALA A 65 -8.93 4.15 11.97
N VAL A 66 -9.16 5.43 12.24
CA VAL A 66 -10.51 6.04 12.17
C VAL A 66 -11.03 6.01 10.73
N VAL A 67 -10.19 6.41 9.77
CA VAL A 67 -10.57 6.42 8.36
C VAL A 67 -10.85 5.01 7.84
N ILE A 68 -10.00 4.03 8.17
CA ILE A 68 -10.20 2.63 7.76
C ILE A 68 -11.55 2.10 8.26
N ASN A 69 -11.88 2.30 9.53
CA ASN A 69 -13.16 1.84 10.08
C ASN A 69 -14.34 2.46 9.35
N LYS A 70 -14.28 3.75 9.03
CA LYS A 70 -15.35 4.42 8.31
C LYS A 70 -15.47 3.95 6.85
N VAL A 71 -14.35 3.64 6.18
CA VAL A 71 -14.38 3.06 4.83
C VAL A 71 -14.96 1.64 4.85
N LYS A 72 -14.66 0.82 5.87
CA LYS A 72 -15.25 -0.52 6.04
C LYS A 72 -16.79 -0.51 6.15
N GLU A 73 -17.33 0.52 6.79
CA GLU A 73 -18.78 0.71 6.98
C GLU A 73 -19.46 1.35 5.75
N SER A 74 -18.68 1.86 4.82
CA SER A 74 -19.16 2.54 3.63
C SER A 74 -19.56 1.55 2.53
N LYS A 75 -20.30 2.04 1.53
CA LYS A 75 -20.63 1.25 0.33
C LYS A 75 -19.36 0.94 -0.46
N VAL A 76 -19.35 -0.22 -1.13
CA VAL A 76 -18.28 -0.59 -2.05
C VAL A 76 -18.07 0.51 -3.10
N GLY A 77 -16.81 0.91 -3.30
CA GLY A 77 -16.43 2.01 -4.18
C GLY A 77 -16.22 3.35 -3.47
N VAL A 78 -16.73 3.50 -2.26
CA VAL A 78 -16.44 4.70 -1.43
C VAL A 78 -15.09 4.52 -0.75
N GLY A 79 -14.28 5.55 -0.80
CA GLY A 79 -12.97 5.61 -0.15
C GLY A 79 -12.72 6.98 0.46
N PHE A 80 -11.48 7.24 0.82
CA PHE A 80 -11.07 8.50 1.42
C PHE A 80 -10.12 9.25 0.48
N ASP A 81 -10.55 10.45 0.08
CA ASP A 81 -9.70 11.41 -0.61
C ASP A 81 -8.85 12.17 0.43
N ALA A 82 -7.59 11.79 0.53
CA ALA A 82 -6.66 12.37 1.51
C ALA A 82 -6.25 13.81 1.19
N TYR A 83 -6.46 14.27 -0.04
CA TYR A 83 -6.17 15.64 -0.44
C TYR A 83 -7.25 16.63 0.03
N ASN A 84 -8.53 16.25 -0.16
CA ASN A 84 -9.67 17.07 0.27
C ASN A 84 -10.22 16.68 1.65
N GLU A 85 -9.69 15.62 2.26
CA GLU A 85 -10.11 15.06 3.55
C GLU A 85 -11.59 14.63 3.57
N GLU A 86 -12.09 14.10 2.45
CA GLU A 86 -13.48 13.74 2.26
C GLU A 86 -13.67 12.25 1.91
N TYR A 87 -14.85 11.72 2.25
CA TYR A 87 -15.28 10.37 1.84
C TYR A 87 -16.10 10.50 0.55
N VAL A 88 -15.58 9.91 -0.53
CA VAL A 88 -16.14 10.07 -1.88
C VAL A 88 -16.25 8.73 -2.60
N ASP A 89 -17.11 8.68 -3.63
CA ASP A 89 -17.03 7.61 -4.62
C ASP A 89 -15.72 7.80 -5.42
N MET A 90 -14.78 6.87 -5.22
CA MET A 90 -13.42 6.99 -5.75
C MET A 90 -13.38 6.99 -7.26
N ILE A 91 -14.30 6.23 -7.90
CA ILE A 91 -14.37 6.16 -9.37
C ILE A 91 -14.88 7.48 -9.92
N GLN A 92 -15.93 8.04 -9.34
CA GLN A 92 -16.47 9.33 -9.77
C GLN A 92 -15.53 10.50 -9.50
N ALA A 93 -14.78 10.43 -8.40
CA ALA A 93 -13.75 11.41 -8.06
C ALA A 93 -12.48 11.30 -8.93
N GLY A 94 -12.37 10.25 -9.76
CA GLY A 94 -11.19 10.03 -10.60
C GLY A 94 -9.99 9.47 -9.86
N ILE A 95 -10.17 8.98 -8.64
CA ILE A 95 -9.12 8.35 -7.83
C ILE A 95 -9.16 6.84 -8.09
N LEU A 96 -8.38 6.42 -9.09
CA LEU A 96 -8.45 5.10 -9.70
C LEU A 96 -7.12 4.38 -9.62
N ASP A 97 -7.19 3.06 -9.40
CA ASP A 97 -6.04 2.17 -9.54
C ASP A 97 -6.31 1.10 -10.63
N PRO A 98 -5.31 0.75 -11.45
CA PRO A 98 -5.43 -0.39 -12.35
C PRO A 98 -5.49 -1.71 -11.57
N VAL A 99 -6.47 -2.56 -11.88
CA VAL A 99 -6.62 -3.89 -11.25
C VAL A 99 -5.33 -4.70 -11.33
N LYS A 100 -4.70 -4.74 -12.49
CA LYS A 100 -3.45 -5.48 -12.72
C LYS A 100 -2.34 -5.06 -11.77
N VAL A 101 -2.22 -3.76 -11.48
CA VAL A 101 -1.17 -3.24 -10.60
C VAL A 101 -1.42 -3.67 -9.16
N THR A 102 -2.63 -3.45 -8.65
CA THR A 102 -2.99 -3.79 -7.26
C THR A 102 -2.93 -5.30 -7.01
N ARG A 103 -3.45 -6.11 -7.95
CA ARG A 103 -3.38 -7.56 -7.88
C ARG A 103 -1.93 -8.07 -7.89
N SER A 104 -1.11 -7.58 -8.82
CA SER A 104 0.30 -8.00 -8.93
C SER A 104 1.12 -7.56 -7.72
N ALA A 105 0.85 -6.38 -7.16
CA ALA A 105 1.51 -5.92 -5.94
C ALA A 105 1.23 -6.88 -4.77
N LEU A 106 -0.02 -7.28 -4.56
CA LEU A 106 -0.39 -8.23 -3.52
C LEU A 106 0.24 -9.62 -3.74
N GLN A 107 0.20 -10.13 -4.97
CA GLN A 107 0.82 -11.42 -5.32
C GLN A 107 2.33 -11.42 -5.06
N ASN A 108 3.02 -10.38 -5.48
CA ASN A 108 4.46 -10.24 -5.28
C ASN A 108 4.82 -10.11 -3.79
N ALA A 109 4.08 -9.30 -3.06
CA ALA A 109 4.28 -9.13 -1.61
C ALA A 109 4.08 -10.47 -0.87
N THR A 110 3.04 -11.21 -1.20
CA THR A 110 2.77 -12.53 -0.62
C THR A 110 3.88 -13.53 -0.95
N SER A 111 4.36 -13.56 -2.20
CA SER A 111 5.44 -14.44 -2.63
C SER A 111 6.74 -14.18 -1.85
N VAL A 112 7.14 -12.92 -1.72
CA VAL A 112 8.34 -12.54 -0.96
C VAL A 112 8.18 -12.87 0.52
N SER A 113 7.02 -12.58 1.10
CA SER A 113 6.75 -12.88 2.52
C SER A 113 6.78 -14.37 2.80
N ALA A 114 6.18 -15.19 1.93
CA ALA A 114 6.21 -16.65 2.05
C ALA A 114 7.65 -17.20 1.98
N THR A 115 8.46 -16.67 1.06
CA THR A 115 9.87 -17.05 0.95
C THR A 115 10.63 -16.68 2.23
N LEU A 116 10.44 -15.47 2.76
CA LEU A 116 11.10 -15.01 3.97
C LEU A 116 10.74 -15.89 5.18
N LEU A 117 9.47 -16.27 5.32
CA LEU A 117 9.00 -17.13 6.42
C LEU A 117 9.62 -18.53 6.43
N THR A 118 10.11 -19.02 5.28
CA THR A 118 10.76 -20.32 5.15
C THR A 118 12.28 -20.27 5.32
N THR A 119 12.88 -19.10 5.52
CA THR A 119 14.33 -18.94 5.69
C THR A 119 14.73 -18.97 7.16
N GLU A 120 15.89 -19.61 7.45
CA GLU A 120 16.48 -19.60 8.78
C GLU A 120 17.31 -18.37 9.06
N SER A 121 17.87 -17.76 7.99
CA SER A 121 18.72 -16.56 8.11
C SER A 121 18.63 -15.69 6.87
N VAL A 122 18.85 -14.38 7.06
CA VAL A 122 18.92 -13.41 5.98
C VAL A 122 20.29 -12.74 6.00
N VAL A 123 20.97 -12.75 4.86
CA VAL A 123 22.25 -12.07 4.68
C VAL A 123 22.03 -10.83 3.80
N SER A 124 22.38 -9.67 4.32
CA SER A 124 22.28 -8.43 3.57
C SER A 124 23.57 -7.63 3.65
N THR A 125 23.80 -6.79 2.64
CA THR A 125 24.95 -5.88 2.63
C THR A 125 24.77 -4.78 3.67
N ILE A 126 25.78 -4.56 4.51
CA ILE A 126 25.79 -3.42 5.42
C ILE A 126 25.91 -2.14 4.57
N LYS A 127 25.01 -1.19 4.82
CA LYS A 127 25.02 0.08 4.12
C LYS A 127 26.28 0.87 4.53
N GLU A 128 27.21 1.04 3.59
CA GLU A 128 28.37 1.90 3.81
C GLU A 128 27.95 3.37 3.92
N PRO A 129 28.54 4.15 4.85
CA PRO A 129 28.31 5.58 4.87
C PRO A 129 28.75 6.19 3.55
N ALA A 130 27.91 7.07 2.99
CA ALA A 130 28.25 7.76 1.76
C ALA A 130 29.61 8.49 1.96
N PRO A 131 30.55 8.40 0.99
CA PRO A 131 31.81 9.12 1.09
C PRO A 131 31.50 10.59 1.30
N ALA A 132 32.15 11.18 2.31
CA ALA A 132 32.03 12.61 2.58
C ALA A 132 32.38 13.36 1.30
N MET A 133 31.46 14.18 0.79
CA MET A 133 31.78 15.07 -0.32
C MET A 133 32.93 15.97 0.11
N PRO A 134 33.98 16.10 -0.70
CA PRO A 134 35.07 17.04 -0.37
C PRO A 134 34.44 18.43 -0.20
N ALA A 135 34.66 19.03 0.97
CA ALA A 135 34.28 20.40 1.23
C ALA A 135 34.82 21.24 0.06
N GLY A 136 33.92 21.89 -0.67
CA GLY A 136 34.26 22.66 -1.84
C GLY A 136 35.42 23.60 -1.53
N ALA A 137 36.44 23.56 -2.35
CA ALA A 137 37.46 24.54 -2.35
C ALA A 137 36.80 25.90 -2.64
N ASP A 138 36.63 26.67 -1.60
CA ASP A 138 36.27 28.08 -1.69
C ASP A 138 37.43 28.80 -2.35
N GLY A 139 37.42 28.83 -3.69
CA GLY A 139 38.36 29.55 -4.52
C GLY A 139 38.05 31.03 -4.42
N GLY A 140 38.60 31.68 -3.41
CA GLY A 140 38.66 33.12 -3.36
C GLY A 140 39.37 33.66 -4.60
N MET A 141 38.57 34.25 -5.51
CA MET A 141 39.14 35.18 -6.51
C MET A 141 39.15 36.58 -5.92
N GLY A 142 40.32 36.90 -5.33
CA GLY A 142 40.69 38.25 -4.99
C GLY A 142 40.75 39.13 -6.25
N MET A 143 40.24 40.30 -6.08
CA MET A 143 40.31 41.42 -7.00
C MET A 143 41.73 41.77 -7.42
N MET A 144 41.90 42.03 -8.70
CA MET A 144 42.67 43.23 -9.17
C MET A 144 41.95 43.75 -10.42
#